data_e95b4daeb3c2006ef35ef1df104742a4
#
_entry.id   e95b4daeb3c2006ef35ef1df104742a4
#
_cell.length_a   1.000
_cell.length_b   1.000
_cell.length_c   1.000
_cell.angle_alpha   90.00
_cell.angle_beta   90.00
_cell.angle_gamma   90.00
#
_symmetry.space_group_name_H-M   'P 1'
#
loop_
_entity.id
_entity.type
_entity.pdbx_description
1 polymer ?
#
loop_
_entity_poly.entity_id
_entity_poly.type
_entity_poly.pdbx_seq_one_letter_code
_entity_poly.pdbx_strand_id
1 'polypeptide(L)'
;KYMAPFSPTDVLEEYTRPVRILRSGIMDIVPAISDRHIIEVPGYGEMEGFLTDGLRSLIETLPSSDMYEYTVRWPGHIQRFIDEVEKGTLDHETIIQEWKYDEGTPEFTWLMVEAVSENNDVMAWNVIDEGGKDGHSMARTTGLVTAICTEILIEDENVVPPGVHPPEALPDYAVSRIISEMKSHGVVIEGPEIDL
;
A
#
# COMPACT_ATOMS: atom_id res chain seq x y z
N LYS A 1 16.61 6.33 -8.68
CA LYS A 1 16.94 4.97 -8.20
C LYS A 1 15.91 4.55 -7.17
N TYR A 2 15.34 3.36 -7.32
CA TYR A 2 14.47 2.79 -6.30
C TYR A 2 15.30 2.38 -5.06
N MET A 3 14.78 2.68 -3.88
CA MET A 3 15.33 2.21 -2.60
C MET A 3 14.16 1.72 -1.74
N ALA A 4 14.32 0.57 -1.12
CA ALA A 4 13.32 0.03 -0.20
C ALA A 4 13.60 0.55 1.21
N PRO A 5 12.74 1.38 1.80
CA PRO A 5 12.90 1.85 3.18
C PRO A 5 12.55 0.77 4.22
N PHE A 6 12.22 -0.42 3.77
CA PHE A 6 12.00 -1.62 4.57
C PHE A 6 12.91 -2.76 4.06
N SER A 7 12.46 -4.00 4.04
CA SER A 7 13.25 -5.15 3.60
C SER A 7 13.32 -5.26 2.05
N PRO A 8 14.46 -5.06 1.40
CA PRO A 8 14.60 -5.31 -0.04
C PRO A 8 14.27 -6.76 -0.44
N THR A 9 14.44 -7.72 0.48
CA THR A 9 14.08 -9.12 0.27
C THR A 9 12.57 -9.29 0.07
N ASP A 10 11.77 -8.57 0.87
CA ASP A 10 10.31 -8.65 0.76
C ASP A 10 9.82 -8.06 -0.57
N VAL A 11 10.52 -7.04 -1.09
CA VAL A 11 10.24 -6.50 -2.44
C VAL A 11 10.49 -7.54 -3.53
N LEU A 12 11.57 -8.32 -3.42
CA LEU A 12 11.82 -9.43 -4.36
C LEU A 12 10.72 -10.49 -4.30
N GLU A 13 10.22 -10.80 -3.09
CA GLU A 13 9.09 -11.72 -2.93
C GLU A 13 7.80 -11.18 -3.55
N GLU A 14 7.52 -9.89 -3.40
CA GLU A 14 6.37 -9.26 -4.05
C GLU A 14 6.40 -9.42 -5.57
N TYR A 15 7.58 -9.34 -6.19
CA TYR A 15 7.73 -9.43 -7.64
C TYR A 15 7.67 -10.86 -8.19
N THR A 16 7.67 -11.85 -7.33
CA THR A 16 7.65 -13.27 -7.70
C THR A 16 6.41 -14.02 -7.23
N ARG A 17 5.72 -13.49 -6.23
CA ARG A 17 4.53 -14.13 -5.64
C ARG A 17 3.33 -13.99 -6.56
N PRO A 18 2.56 -15.10 -6.84
CA PRO A 18 1.28 -15.01 -7.51
C PRO A 18 0.32 -14.08 -6.77
N VAL A 19 -0.48 -13.33 -7.52
CA VAL A 19 -1.34 -12.26 -7.03
C VAL A 19 -2.77 -12.72 -6.98
N ARG A 20 -3.43 -12.55 -5.85
CA ARG A 20 -4.87 -12.74 -5.68
C ARG A 20 -5.59 -11.45 -6.04
N ILE A 21 -6.57 -11.55 -6.91
CA ILE A 21 -7.51 -10.48 -7.27
C ILE A 21 -8.93 -10.99 -7.12
N LEU A 22 -9.88 -10.08 -7.04
CA LEU A 22 -11.29 -10.41 -7.17
C LEU A 22 -11.80 -9.91 -8.52
N ARG A 23 -12.44 -10.78 -9.28
CA ARG A 23 -13.03 -10.46 -10.59
C ARG A 23 -14.41 -11.08 -10.70
N SER A 24 -15.42 -10.22 -10.90
CA SER A 24 -16.83 -10.65 -10.98
C SER A 24 -17.27 -11.54 -9.81
N GLY A 25 -16.83 -11.21 -8.60
CA GLY A 25 -17.14 -11.94 -7.35
C GLY A 25 -16.39 -13.25 -7.17
N ILE A 26 -15.41 -13.55 -8.02
CA ILE A 26 -14.61 -14.78 -7.96
C ILE A 26 -13.15 -14.42 -7.73
N MET A 27 -12.53 -15.04 -6.73
CA MET A 27 -11.09 -14.91 -6.52
C MET A 27 -10.34 -15.60 -7.67
N ASP A 28 -9.46 -14.85 -8.31
CA ASP A 28 -8.58 -15.31 -9.38
C ASP A 28 -7.12 -15.14 -8.96
N ILE A 29 -6.24 -15.96 -9.52
CA ILE A 29 -4.80 -15.93 -9.24
C ILE A 29 -4.08 -15.63 -10.55
N VAL A 30 -3.38 -14.49 -10.58
CA VAL A 30 -2.65 -14.02 -11.75
C VAL A 30 -1.14 -13.97 -11.48
N PRO A 31 -0.30 -13.95 -12.53
CA PRO A 31 1.14 -13.80 -12.34
C PRO A 31 1.50 -12.47 -11.68
N ALA A 32 2.58 -12.47 -10.90
CA ALA A 32 3.19 -11.24 -10.41
C ALA A 32 3.56 -10.30 -11.59
N ILE A 33 3.61 -9.00 -11.31
CA ILE A 33 3.99 -7.96 -12.29
C ILE A 33 3.07 -7.97 -13.54
N SER A 34 1.88 -8.51 -13.45
CA SER A 34 0.91 -8.44 -14.54
C SER A 34 0.15 -7.10 -14.52
N ASP A 35 -0.57 -6.83 -15.62
CA ASP A 35 -1.40 -5.63 -15.81
C ASP A 35 -0.64 -4.31 -15.60
N ARG A 36 0.55 -4.23 -16.19
CA ARG A 36 1.42 -3.05 -16.12
C ARG A 36 0.81 -1.87 -16.86
N HIS A 37 0.77 -0.70 -16.23
CA HIS A 37 0.31 0.53 -16.82
C HIS A 37 0.95 1.76 -16.16
N ILE A 38 0.82 2.91 -16.81
CA ILE A 38 1.30 4.18 -16.26
C ILE A 38 0.24 4.77 -15.34
N ILE A 39 0.67 5.23 -14.19
CA ILE A 39 -0.14 5.92 -13.18
C ILE A 39 0.48 7.30 -12.98
N GLU A 40 -0.33 8.35 -13.06
CA GLU A 40 0.09 9.71 -12.69
C GLU A 40 -0.01 9.88 -11.17
N VAL A 41 1.13 10.09 -10.52
CA VAL A 41 1.20 10.32 -9.07
C VAL A 41 1.26 11.83 -8.81
N PRO A 42 0.31 12.41 -8.08
CA PRO A 42 0.25 13.85 -7.85
C PRO A 42 1.56 14.40 -7.26
N GLY A 43 2.14 15.40 -7.93
CA GLY A 43 3.40 16.03 -7.51
C GLY A 43 4.68 15.28 -7.90
N TYR A 44 4.58 14.02 -8.36
CA TYR A 44 5.74 13.19 -8.68
C TYR A 44 5.78 12.71 -10.15
N GLY A 45 4.66 12.88 -10.89
CA GLY A 45 4.56 12.56 -12.31
C GLY A 45 4.28 11.08 -12.59
N GLU A 46 4.62 10.66 -13.82
CA GLU A 46 4.33 9.31 -14.31
C GLU A 46 5.15 8.26 -13.57
N MET A 47 4.45 7.22 -13.11
CA MET A 47 5.02 6.02 -12.52
C MET A 47 4.43 4.77 -13.16
N GLU A 48 5.03 3.62 -12.91
CA GLU A 48 4.59 2.34 -13.42
C GLU A 48 3.90 1.53 -12.31
N GLY A 49 2.61 1.23 -12.51
CA GLY A 49 1.81 0.36 -11.65
C GLY A 49 1.76 -1.07 -12.20
N PHE A 50 1.70 -2.05 -11.31
CA PHE A 50 1.55 -3.46 -11.63
C PHE A 50 0.94 -4.20 -10.45
N LEU A 51 0.23 -5.30 -10.73
CA LEU A 51 -0.47 -6.09 -9.72
C LEU A 51 0.51 -6.75 -8.74
N THR A 52 0.21 -6.63 -7.45
CA THR A 52 0.85 -7.36 -6.34
C THR A 52 -0.19 -7.92 -5.37
N ASP A 53 0.22 -8.86 -4.48
CA ASP A 53 -0.69 -9.57 -3.56
C ASP A 53 -0.92 -8.77 -2.27
N GLY A 54 -1.40 -7.52 -2.39
CA GLY A 54 -1.62 -6.59 -1.29
C GLY A 54 -3.03 -6.55 -0.70
N LEU A 55 -4.04 -7.11 -1.37
CA LEU A 55 -5.43 -7.08 -0.91
C LEU A 55 -5.66 -7.81 0.41
N ARG A 56 -4.94 -8.89 0.67
CA ARG A 56 -4.96 -9.66 1.93
C ARG A 56 -6.38 -10.04 2.37
N SER A 57 -6.80 -9.59 3.56
CA SER A 57 -8.11 -9.84 4.14
C SER A 57 -9.26 -9.17 3.38
N LEU A 58 -9.01 -8.06 2.69
CA LEU A 58 -10.04 -7.31 1.98
C LEU A 58 -10.86 -8.15 1.01
N ILE A 59 -10.23 -9.14 0.35
CA ILE A 59 -10.92 -10.06 -0.56
C ILE A 59 -12.06 -10.83 0.13
N GLU A 60 -11.89 -11.13 1.42
CA GLU A 60 -12.83 -11.94 2.19
C GLU A 60 -13.79 -11.09 3.01
N THR A 61 -13.41 -9.86 3.35
CA THR A 61 -14.13 -9.04 4.34
C THR A 61 -14.95 -7.92 3.72
N LEU A 62 -14.59 -7.43 2.52
CA LEU A 62 -15.33 -6.35 1.87
C LEU A 62 -16.26 -6.87 0.76
N PRO A 63 -17.52 -6.38 0.72
CA PRO A 63 -18.47 -6.74 -0.31
C PRO A 63 -18.16 -6.00 -1.62
N SER A 64 -17.35 -6.58 -2.48
CA SER A 64 -17.05 -6.05 -3.81
C SER A 64 -17.11 -7.15 -4.85
N SER A 65 -17.43 -6.81 -6.10
CA SER A 65 -17.34 -7.72 -7.23
C SER A 65 -15.94 -7.78 -7.82
N ASP A 66 -15.20 -6.68 -7.72
CA ASP A 66 -13.89 -6.55 -8.33
C ASP A 66 -12.94 -5.83 -7.37
N MET A 67 -11.75 -6.38 -7.17
CA MET A 67 -10.70 -5.77 -6.35
C MET A 67 -9.34 -6.03 -6.97
N TYR A 68 -8.55 -4.99 -7.05
CA TYR A 68 -7.18 -5.00 -7.56
C TYR A 68 -6.29 -4.19 -6.64
N GLU A 69 -5.05 -4.62 -6.44
CA GLU A 69 -4.02 -3.83 -5.76
C GLU A 69 -2.82 -3.70 -6.69
N TYR A 70 -2.32 -2.48 -6.82
CA TYR A 70 -1.18 -2.15 -7.66
C TYR A 70 -0.06 -1.56 -6.83
N THR A 71 1.09 -2.18 -6.89
CA THR A 71 2.32 -1.55 -6.44
C THR A 71 2.84 -0.60 -7.51
N VAL A 72 3.32 0.57 -7.08
CA VAL A 72 3.78 1.63 -7.98
C VAL A 72 5.28 1.86 -7.80
N ARG A 73 6.00 1.96 -8.92
CA ARG A 73 7.45 2.16 -8.94
C ARG A 73 7.85 3.17 -10.01
N TRP A 74 9.06 3.70 -9.89
CA TRP A 74 9.65 4.57 -10.92
C TRP A 74 9.71 3.85 -12.26
N PRO A 75 9.42 4.55 -13.39
CA PRO A 75 9.46 3.95 -14.71
C PRO A 75 10.80 3.28 -15.02
N GLY A 76 10.74 2.10 -15.63
CA GLY A 76 11.90 1.30 -15.98
C GLY A 76 12.47 0.41 -14.86
N HIS A 77 12.05 0.58 -13.60
CA HIS A 77 12.50 -0.27 -12.51
C HIS A 77 12.07 -1.73 -12.72
N ILE A 78 10.81 -1.94 -13.01
CA ILE A 78 10.25 -3.30 -13.24
C ILE A 78 10.77 -3.90 -14.53
N GLN A 79 10.94 -3.10 -15.59
CA GLN A 79 11.51 -3.62 -16.83
C GLN A 79 12.93 -4.13 -16.63
N ARG A 80 13.76 -3.40 -15.86
CA ARG A 80 15.10 -3.87 -15.52
C ARG A 80 15.05 -5.21 -14.79
N PHE A 81 14.17 -5.36 -13.79
CA PHE A 81 14.01 -6.61 -13.05
C PHE A 81 13.63 -7.77 -13.98
N ILE A 82 12.63 -7.59 -14.85
CA ILE A 82 12.21 -8.59 -15.82
C ILE A 82 13.37 -8.98 -16.75
N ASP A 83 14.07 -8.00 -17.29
CA ASP A 83 15.22 -8.23 -18.19
C ASP A 83 16.33 -9.07 -17.53
N GLU A 84 16.61 -8.82 -16.25
CA GLU A 84 17.63 -9.57 -15.49
C GLU A 84 17.16 -11.02 -15.22
N VAL A 85 15.89 -11.22 -14.91
CA VAL A 85 15.28 -12.55 -14.77
C VAL A 85 15.37 -13.33 -16.09
N GLU A 86 14.95 -12.74 -17.21
CA GLU A 86 14.94 -13.37 -18.53
C GLU A 86 16.35 -13.73 -19.03
N LYS A 87 17.33 -12.90 -18.74
CA LYS A 87 18.74 -13.14 -19.07
C LYS A 87 19.41 -14.14 -18.13
N GLY A 88 18.76 -14.50 -17.02
CA GLY A 88 19.37 -15.35 -15.98
C GLY A 88 20.55 -14.67 -15.27
N THR A 89 20.55 -13.32 -15.22
CA THR A 89 21.61 -12.51 -14.62
C THR A 89 21.16 -11.90 -13.28
N LEU A 90 19.95 -12.21 -12.82
CA LEU A 90 19.44 -11.72 -11.55
C LEU A 90 20.29 -12.25 -10.40
N ASP A 91 21.03 -11.37 -9.73
CA ASP A 91 21.76 -11.67 -8.51
C ASP A 91 21.06 -11.02 -7.32
N HIS A 92 20.42 -11.86 -6.49
CA HIS A 92 19.63 -11.41 -5.34
C HIS A 92 20.48 -10.62 -4.34
N GLU A 93 21.73 -11.02 -4.08
CA GLU A 93 22.58 -10.32 -3.12
C GLU A 93 22.92 -8.92 -3.62
N THR A 94 23.29 -8.80 -4.89
CA THR A 94 23.56 -7.49 -5.52
C THR A 94 22.33 -6.59 -5.50
N ILE A 95 21.15 -7.10 -5.87
CA ILE A 95 19.91 -6.32 -5.89
C ILE A 95 19.51 -5.85 -4.49
N ILE A 96 19.59 -6.72 -3.47
CA ILE A 96 19.31 -6.36 -2.08
C ILE A 96 20.22 -5.20 -1.63
N GLN A 97 21.51 -5.24 -1.97
CA GLN A 97 22.43 -4.15 -1.64
C GLN A 97 22.12 -2.85 -2.43
N GLU A 98 21.77 -2.97 -3.70
CA GLU A 98 21.41 -1.82 -4.54
C GLU A 98 20.13 -1.11 -4.07
N TRP A 99 19.15 -1.87 -3.59
CA TRP A 99 17.85 -1.36 -3.15
C TRP A 99 17.83 -0.94 -1.68
N LYS A 100 18.89 -1.15 -0.97
CA LYS A 100 18.99 -0.69 0.41
C LYS A 100 18.79 0.82 0.48
N TYR A 101 17.96 1.24 1.43
CA TYR A 101 17.70 2.65 1.68
C TYR A 101 18.92 3.34 2.29
N ASP A 102 19.27 4.49 1.74
CA ASP A 102 20.31 5.37 2.27
C ASP A 102 19.64 6.42 3.15
N GLU A 103 19.88 6.39 4.46
CA GLU A 103 19.27 7.30 5.43
C GLU A 103 19.46 8.77 5.04
N GLY A 104 18.38 9.54 5.15
CA GLY A 104 18.36 10.97 4.79
C GLY A 104 18.18 11.25 3.31
N THR A 105 18.05 10.24 2.46
CA THR A 105 17.64 10.44 1.07
C THR A 105 16.16 10.83 1.03
N PRO A 106 15.78 11.88 0.27
CA PRO A 106 14.38 12.22 0.06
C PRO A 106 13.59 11.03 -0.48
N GLU A 107 12.46 10.76 0.16
CA GLU A 107 11.57 9.67 -0.21
C GLU A 107 10.12 10.06 0.11
N PHE A 108 9.18 9.31 -0.39
CA PHE A 108 7.77 9.51 -0.09
C PHE A 108 7.01 8.19 -0.13
N THR A 109 5.90 8.16 0.58
CA THR A 109 4.86 7.14 0.46
C THR A 109 3.62 7.78 -0.18
N TRP A 110 3.09 7.14 -1.21
CA TRP A 110 1.81 7.49 -1.79
C TRP A 110 0.91 6.26 -1.81
N LEU A 111 -0.34 6.44 -1.39
CA LEU A 111 -1.40 5.44 -1.46
C LEU A 111 -2.64 6.10 -2.04
N MET A 112 -3.24 5.47 -3.04
CA MET A 112 -4.56 5.84 -3.56
C MET A 112 -5.53 4.68 -3.34
N VAL A 113 -6.71 5.00 -2.86
CA VAL A 113 -7.84 4.07 -2.81
C VAL A 113 -8.94 4.63 -3.68
N GLU A 114 -9.39 3.85 -4.63
CA GLU A 114 -10.53 4.19 -5.48
C GLU A 114 -11.65 3.16 -5.28
N ALA A 115 -12.84 3.65 -5.05
CA ALA A 115 -14.06 2.84 -4.95
C ALA A 115 -15.05 3.28 -6.03
N VAL A 116 -15.54 2.31 -6.80
CA VAL A 116 -16.51 2.54 -7.88
C VAL A 116 -17.83 1.86 -7.52
N SER A 117 -18.92 2.63 -7.49
CA SER A 117 -20.26 2.11 -7.21
C SER A 117 -20.83 1.36 -8.43
N GLU A 118 -21.93 0.62 -8.23
CA GLU A 118 -22.68 -0.02 -9.31
C GLU A 118 -23.21 1.00 -10.36
N ASN A 119 -23.38 2.27 -9.97
CA ASN A 119 -23.80 3.35 -10.85
C ASN A 119 -22.62 4.04 -11.57
N ASN A 120 -21.39 3.55 -11.41
CA ASN A 120 -20.15 4.16 -11.87
C ASN A 120 -19.80 5.49 -11.18
N ASP A 121 -20.34 5.77 -10.00
CA ASP A 121 -19.85 6.88 -9.20
C ASP A 121 -18.49 6.50 -8.61
N VAL A 122 -17.52 7.40 -8.72
CA VAL A 122 -16.14 7.18 -8.28
C VAL A 122 -15.86 8.02 -7.05
N MET A 123 -15.31 7.38 -6.03
CA MET A 123 -14.73 8.04 -4.87
C MET A 123 -13.25 7.64 -4.78
N ALA A 124 -12.39 8.64 -4.56
CA ALA A 124 -10.95 8.39 -4.44
C ALA A 124 -10.36 9.12 -3.24
N TRP A 125 -9.46 8.45 -2.53
CA TRP A 125 -8.67 9.01 -1.44
C TRP A 125 -7.19 8.88 -1.78
N ASN A 126 -6.44 9.93 -1.48
CA ASN A 126 -5.00 9.97 -1.62
C ASN A 126 -4.36 10.18 -0.25
N VAL A 127 -3.33 9.42 0.03
CA VAL A 127 -2.46 9.58 1.21
C VAL A 127 -1.06 9.86 0.71
N ILE A 128 -0.44 10.94 1.22
CA ILE A 128 0.93 11.32 0.88
C ILE A 128 1.68 11.64 2.17
N ASP A 129 2.87 11.09 2.31
CA ASP A 129 3.82 11.45 3.36
C ASP A 129 5.24 11.49 2.80
N GLU A 130 5.98 12.54 3.08
CA GLU A 130 7.38 12.73 2.65
C GLU A 130 8.38 12.48 3.78
N GLY A 131 7.91 11.83 4.85
CA GLY A 131 8.70 11.63 6.04
C GLY A 131 8.81 12.88 6.93
N GLY A 132 9.55 12.79 8.00
CA GLY A 132 9.69 13.85 8.97
C GLY A 132 10.83 13.61 9.96
N LYS A 133 10.83 14.38 11.05
CA LYS A 133 11.82 14.26 12.12
C LYS A 133 11.72 12.93 12.87
N ASP A 134 10.57 12.30 12.83
CA ASP A 134 10.18 11.08 13.52
C ASP A 134 10.31 9.82 12.62
N GLY A 135 10.89 9.97 11.44
CA GLY A 135 11.22 8.84 10.56
C GLY A 135 10.91 9.10 9.09
N HIS A 136 11.27 8.13 8.25
CA HIS A 136 10.90 8.12 6.85
C HIS A 136 9.41 7.80 6.66
N SER A 137 8.84 8.15 5.50
CA SER A 137 7.40 8.11 5.24
C SER A 137 6.77 6.74 5.49
N MET A 138 7.40 5.66 5.03
CA MET A 138 6.89 4.29 5.23
C MET A 138 6.86 3.90 6.72
N ALA A 139 7.89 4.26 7.50
CA ALA A 139 7.89 4.01 8.95
C ALA A 139 6.79 4.80 9.65
N ARG A 140 6.57 6.05 9.24
CA ARG A 140 5.51 6.90 9.79
C ARG A 140 4.12 6.37 9.47
N THR A 141 3.83 6.14 8.21
CA THR A 141 2.49 5.68 7.76
C THR A 141 2.12 4.31 8.31
N THR A 142 3.10 3.45 8.58
CA THR A 142 2.88 2.14 9.21
C THR A 142 2.87 2.24 10.74
N GLY A 143 3.85 2.93 11.31
CA GLY A 143 4.03 3.01 12.76
C GLY A 143 2.97 3.84 13.46
N LEU A 144 2.56 4.99 12.90
CA LEU A 144 1.50 5.83 13.45
C LEU A 144 0.18 5.08 13.55
N VAL A 145 -0.24 4.42 12.47
CA VAL A 145 -1.48 3.61 12.48
C VAL A 145 -1.42 2.53 13.56
N THR A 146 -0.29 1.84 13.68
CA THR A 146 -0.10 0.80 14.71
C THR A 146 -0.18 1.38 16.13
N ALA A 147 0.43 2.53 16.37
CA ALA A 147 0.40 3.20 17.67
C ALA A 147 -1.02 3.64 18.03
N ILE A 148 -1.71 4.32 17.11
CA ILE A 148 -3.08 4.81 17.31
C ILE A 148 -4.05 3.65 17.55
N CYS A 149 -3.96 2.57 16.78
CA CYS A 149 -4.77 1.36 17.02
C CYS A 149 -4.49 0.77 18.42
N THR A 150 -3.24 0.79 18.86
CA THR A 150 -2.86 0.31 20.20
C THR A 150 -3.49 1.20 21.29
N GLU A 151 -3.48 2.50 21.13
CA GLU A 151 -4.12 3.44 22.07
C GLU A 151 -5.63 3.23 22.12
N ILE A 152 -6.29 3.08 20.97
CA ILE A 152 -7.72 2.77 20.89
C ILE A 152 -8.06 1.50 21.68
N LEU A 153 -7.27 0.43 21.48
CA LEU A 153 -7.47 -0.84 22.18
C LEU A 153 -7.22 -0.75 23.69
N ILE A 154 -6.33 0.13 24.14
CA ILE A 154 -6.08 0.37 25.58
C ILE A 154 -7.23 1.15 26.21
N GLU A 155 -7.78 2.12 25.50
CA GLU A 155 -8.85 3.00 25.98
C GLU A 155 -10.22 2.31 25.96
N ASP A 156 -10.45 1.42 24.98
CA ASP A 156 -11.67 0.65 24.84
C ASP A 156 -11.35 -0.82 24.53
N GLU A 157 -11.29 -1.66 25.57
CA GLU A 157 -11.03 -3.10 25.42
C GLU A 157 -12.11 -3.86 24.64
N ASN A 158 -13.26 -3.24 24.40
CA ASN A 158 -14.40 -3.83 23.70
C ASN A 158 -14.56 -3.30 22.27
N VAL A 159 -13.63 -2.49 21.75
CA VAL A 159 -13.69 -1.91 20.40
C VAL A 159 -13.83 -3.00 19.32
N VAL A 160 -13.21 -4.16 19.54
CA VAL A 160 -13.38 -5.38 18.76
C VAL A 160 -13.51 -6.57 19.72
N PRO A 161 -14.20 -7.66 19.34
CA PRO A 161 -14.24 -8.89 20.17
C PRO A 161 -12.84 -9.46 20.39
N PRO A 162 -12.63 -10.27 21.45
CA PRO A 162 -11.35 -10.97 21.62
C PRO A 162 -11.00 -11.84 20.42
N GLY A 163 -9.79 -11.71 19.87
CA GLY A 163 -9.34 -12.48 18.71
C GLY A 163 -8.32 -11.74 17.85
N VAL A 164 -8.10 -12.24 16.65
CA VAL A 164 -7.33 -11.60 15.59
C VAL A 164 -8.31 -11.01 14.59
N HIS A 165 -8.24 -9.70 14.40
CA HIS A 165 -9.13 -8.96 13.52
C HIS A 165 -8.32 -8.14 12.52
N PRO A 166 -8.77 -8.06 11.25
CA PRO A 166 -8.16 -7.15 10.29
C PRO A 166 -8.57 -5.70 10.58
N PRO A 167 -7.82 -4.69 10.11
CA PRO A 167 -8.11 -3.28 10.35
C PRO A 167 -9.53 -2.84 9.93
N GLU A 168 -10.07 -3.43 8.89
CA GLU A 168 -11.44 -3.15 8.40
C GLU A 168 -12.55 -3.64 9.33
N ALA A 169 -12.22 -4.37 10.39
CA ALA A 169 -13.16 -4.74 11.46
C ALA A 169 -13.33 -3.64 12.51
N LEU A 170 -12.52 -2.59 12.46
CA LEU A 170 -12.66 -1.45 13.39
C LEU A 170 -13.96 -0.68 13.12
N PRO A 171 -14.64 -0.20 14.15
CA PRO A 171 -15.81 0.64 13.98
C PRO A 171 -15.44 2.03 13.43
N ASP A 172 -16.41 2.69 12.82
CA ASP A 172 -16.24 3.95 12.10
C ASP A 172 -15.56 5.04 12.95
N TYR A 173 -15.92 5.18 14.23
CA TYR A 173 -15.27 6.15 15.11
C TYR A 173 -13.76 5.91 15.30
N ALA A 174 -13.34 4.65 15.30
CA ALA A 174 -11.93 4.28 15.41
C ALA A 174 -11.19 4.63 14.11
N VAL A 175 -11.79 4.36 12.96
CA VAL A 175 -11.25 4.73 11.65
C VAL A 175 -11.14 6.26 11.54
N SER A 176 -12.18 7.01 11.93
CA SER A 176 -12.17 8.49 11.96
C SER A 176 -11.04 9.02 12.85
N ARG A 177 -10.83 8.42 14.02
CA ARG A 177 -9.75 8.79 14.92
C ARG A 177 -8.39 8.54 14.28
N ILE A 178 -8.16 7.38 13.66
CA ILE A 178 -6.92 7.05 12.96
C ILE A 178 -6.62 8.12 11.89
N ILE A 179 -7.59 8.44 11.03
CA ILE A 179 -7.43 9.45 9.98
C ILE A 179 -7.10 10.83 10.57
N SER A 180 -7.81 11.24 11.61
CA SER A 180 -7.61 12.53 12.27
C SER A 180 -6.23 12.64 12.90
N GLU A 181 -5.79 11.62 13.61
CA GLU A 181 -4.48 11.61 14.25
C GLU A 181 -3.34 11.53 13.23
N MET A 182 -3.48 10.71 12.17
CA MET A 182 -2.53 10.71 11.06
C MET A 182 -2.35 12.12 10.46
N LYS A 183 -3.46 12.83 10.21
CA LYS A 183 -3.43 14.23 9.73
C LYS A 183 -2.74 15.16 10.74
N SER A 184 -2.97 14.98 12.04
CA SER A 184 -2.32 15.80 13.09
C SER A 184 -0.81 15.61 13.13
N HIS A 185 -0.32 14.45 12.72
CA HIS A 185 1.10 14.14 12.54
C HIS A 185 1.66 14.60 11.18
N GLY A 186 0.87 15.30 10.37
CA GLY A 186 1.30 15.90 9.10
C GLY A 186 1.20 14.98 7.89
N VAL A 187 0.60 13.79 8.03
CA VAL A 187 0.27 12.96 6.86
C VAL A 187 -0.86 13.62 6.09
N VAL A 188 -0.66 13.84 4.81
CA VAL A 188 -1.69 14.42 3.92
C VAL A 188 -2.66 13.31 3.51
N ILE A 189 -3.93 13.48 3.85
CA ILE A 189 -5.01 12.56 3.45
C ILE A 189 -6.11 13.40 2.83
N GLU A 190 -6.32 13.22 1.53
CA GLU A 190 -7.29 13.96 0.71
C GLU A 190 -8.31 13.00 0.11
N GLY A 191 -9.57 13.44 0.05
CA GLY A 191 -10.67 12.65 -0.53
C GLY A 191 -12.01 13.19 -0.08
N PRO A 192 -13.12 12.55 -0.48
CA PRO A 192 -14.44 12.88 0.03
C PRO A 192 -14.46 12.85 1.57
N GLU A 193 -15.26 13.73 2.17
CA GLU A 193 -15.55 13.61 3.60
C GLU A 193 -16.24 12.26 3.85
N ILE A 194 -15.71 11.53 4.82
CA ILE A 194 -16.31 10.28 5.25
C ILE A 194 -17.23 10.65 6.41
N ASP A 195 -18.52 10.70 6.14
CA ASP A 195 -19.56 10.82 7.17
C ASP A 195 -19.66 9.45 7.88
N LEU A 196 -18.83 9.26 8.92
CA LEU A 196 -18.78 8.07 9.76
C LEU A 196 -19.60 8.23 11.03
#